data_b84f1fad90b4cf9c2cc47231785ce1d8
#
_entry.id   b84f1fad90b4cf9c2cc47231785ce1d8
#
_cell.length_a   1.000
_cell.length_b   1.000
_cell.length_c   1.000
_cell.angle_alpha   90.00
_cell.angle_beta   90.00
_cell.angle_gamma   90.00
#
_symmetry.space_group_name_H-M   'P 1'
#
loop_
_entity.id
_entity.type
_entity.pdbx_description
1 polymer ?
#
loop_
_entity_poly.entity_id
_entity_poly.type
_entity_poly.pdbx_seq_one_letter_code
_entity_poly.pdbx_strand_id
1 'polypeptide(L)'
;MPAAIQITECPRDAMQGLHQFIPTELKAAYINLLLQVGFDTIDFGSFVSAKAIPQMQDTADVLQKLDLSNSKSKLLAIVANYRGAEAAAQHPEITYLGFPFSISETFQQRNANSGIDKAFETVKNIYALCDQKNKKLRIYLSMGFGNPYGDEWSVDILLKWADQLVELGVEDMYIADTIGIATPGQITQIMNQLKGYKNIRFGMHLHSTPDTCLEKIEAAYSGSCRLFDTALKGYGGCPMAKDELTGNIATENLIGYLQLQNESLTLNYDKLREAMDFSVRIFG
;
A
#
# COMPACT_ATOMS: atom_id res chain seq x y z
N MET A 1 2.83 -21.26 15.28
CA MET A 1 3.93 -20.71 14.47
C MET A 1 3.61 -19.25 14.23
N PRO A 2 4.57 -18.32 14.24
CA PRO A 2 4.30 -16.95 13.85
C PRO A 2 3.75 -16.92 12.42
N ALA A 3 2.92 -15.92 12.10
CA ALA A 3 2.38 -15.74 10.76
C ALA A 3 3.55 -15.52 9.76
N ALA A 4 3.43 -16.06 8.56
CA ALA A 4 4.43 -15.84 7.51
C ALA A 4 4.50 -14.35 7.13
N ILE A 5 5.70 -13.88 6.80
CA ILE A 5 5.90 -12.55 6.23
C ILE A 5 5.23 -12.48 4.87
N GLN A 6 4.52 -11.38 4.61
CA GLN A 6 3.93 -11.06 3.32
C GLN A 6 4.38 -9.67 2.89
N ILE A 7 4.83 -9.58 1.65
CA ILE A 7 5.33 -8.33 1.07
C ILE A 7 4.42 -7.94 -0.08
N THR A 8 3.90 -6.71 -0.02
CA THR A 8 3.27 -6.04 -1.16
C THR A 8 4.31 -5.15 -1.82
N GLU A 9 4.64 -5.44 -3.06
CA GLU A 9 5.44 -4.53 -3.89
C GLU A 9 4.52 -3.48 -4.52
N CYS A 10 4.88 -2.20 -4.44
CA CYS A 10 4.02 -1.07 -4.76
C CYS A 10 4.51 -0.25 -5.98
N PRO A 11 4.67 -0.85 -7.18
CA PRO A 11 5.10 -0.09 -8.37
C PRO A 11 4.14 1.04 -8.74
N ARG A 12 2.84 0.92 -8.47
CA ARG A 12 1.86 1.99 -8.70
C ARG A 12 2.18 3.21 -7.85
N ASP A 13 2.43 3.01 -6.56
CA ASP A 13 2.76 4.10 -5.64
C ASP A 13 4.08 4.78 -6.03
N ALA A 14 5.07 3.97 -6.38
CA ALA A 14 6.35 4.45 -6.87
C ALA A 14 6.22 5.34 -8.13
N MET A 15 5.32 4.98 -9.06
CA MET A 15 5.18 5.67 -10.33
C MET A 15 4.21 6.86 -10.29
N GLN A 16 3.19 6.85 -9.44
CA GLN A 16 2.04 7.77 -9.54
C GLN A 16 2.40 9.26 -9.49
N GLY A 17 3.49 9.62 -8.81
CA GLY A 17 3.97 11.00 -8.66
C GLY A 17 4.88 11.50 -9.79
N LEU A 18 5.25 10.64 -10.72
CA LEU A 18 6.14 11.02 -11.82
C LEU A 18 5.42 11.92 -12.84
N HIS A 19 6.07 13.04 -13.20
CA HIS A 19 5.51 14.00 -14.14
C HIS A 19 5.50 13.49 -15.58
N GLN A 20 6.56 12.78 -15.99
CA GLN A 20 6.64 12.18 -17.31
C GLN A 20 5.81 10.91 -17.36
N PHE A 21 4.86 10.85 -18.33
CA PHE A 21 4.05 9.65 -18.49
C PHE A 21 4.90 8.46 -18.94
N ILE A 22 4.85 7.39 -18.16
CA ILE A 22 5.53 6.13 -18.48
C ILE A 22 4.67 5.37 -19.50
N PRO A 23 5.24 4.95 -20.64
CA PRO A 23 4.50 4.14 -21.61
C PRO A 23 3.90 2.87 -21.01
N THR A 24 2.69 2.51 -21.43
CA THR A 24 1.94 1.32 -20.95
C THR A 24 2.77 0.04 -21.05
N GLU A 25 3.49 -0.15 -22.17
CA GLU A 25 4.36 -1.30 -22.41
C GLU A 25 5.48 -1.39 -21.39
N LEU A 26 6.03 -0.24 -21.00
CA LEU A 26 7.13 -0.18 -20.04
C LEU A 26 6.63 -0.50 -18.63
N LYS A 27 5.47 0.04 -18.22
CA LYS A 27 4.80 -0.33 -16.97
C LYS A 27 4.52 -1.83 -16.91
N ALA A 28 3.89 -2.37 -17.96
CA ALA A 28 3.57 -3.79 -18.03
C ALA A 28 4.82 -4.68 -17.97
N ALA A 29 5.89 -4.32 -18.68
CA ALA A 29 7.16 -5.06 -18.65
C ALA A 29 7.76 -5.08 -17.23
N TYR A 30 7.75 -3.94 -16.53
CA TYR A 30 8.23 -3.85 -15.16
C TYR A 30 7.39 -4.70 -14.20
N ILE A 31 6.07 -4.58 -14.27
CA ILE A 31 5.17 -5.35 -13.40
C ILE A 31 5.29 -6.85 -13.69
N ASN A 32 5.46 -7.27 -14.94
CA ASN A 32 5.70 -8.67 -15.30
C ASN A 32 7.00 -9.23 -14.70
N LEU A 33 8.05 -8.42 -14.57
CA LEU A 33 9.26 -8.82 -13.82
C LEU A 33 8.95 -9.00 -12.33
N LEU A 34 8.21 -8.05 -11.72
CA LEU A 34 7.81 -8.14 -10.32
C LEU A 34 6.93 -9.37 -10.03
N LEU A 35 6.03 -9.73 -10.95
CA LEU A 35 5.23 -10.96 -10.85
C LEU A 35 6.08 -12.23 -10.83
N GLN A 36 7.23 -12.23 -11.52
CA GLN A 36 8.18 -13.35 -11.53
C GLN A 36 9.06 -13.41 -10.28
N VAL A 37 9.18 -12.31 -9.52
CA VAL A 37 9.86 -12.30 -8.21
C VAL A 37 9.10 -13.13 -7.21
N GLY A 38 7.76 -13.10 -7.25
CA GLY A 38 6.90 -13.89 -6.36
C GLY A 38 6.53 -13.18 -5.07
N PHE A 39 6.36 -11.87 -5.08
CA PHE A 39 5.75 -11.12 -3.97
C PHE A 39 4.32 -11.61 -3.70
N ASP A 40 3.84 -11.48 -2.46
CA ASP A 40 2.48 -11.91 -2.10
C ASP A 40 1.42 -11.07 -2.82
N THR A 41 1.66 -9.78 -2.94
CA THR A 41 0.76 -8.84 -3.61
C THR A 41 1.56 -7.84 -4.45
N ILE A 42 1.00 -7.42 -5.57
CA ILE A 42 1.49 -6.32 -6.38
C ILE A 42 0.42 -5.23 -6.41
N ASP A 43 0.72 -4.06 -5.88
CA ASP A 43 -0.06 -2.84 -6.09
C ASP A 43 0.27 -2.28 -7.47
N PHE A 44 -0.47 -2.77 -8.48
CA PHE A 44 -0.08 -2.61 -9.87
C PHE A 44 -0.67 -1.37 -10.55
N GLY A 45 -1.76 -0.80 -10.02
CA GLY A 45 -2.46 0.26 -10.71
C GLY A 45 -3.57 0.92 -9.88
N SER A 46 -4.30 1.82 -10.51
CA SER A 46 -5.34 2.60 -9.85
C SER A 46 -6.51 2.90 -10.78
N PHE A 47 -7.74 2.76 -10.29
CA PHE A 47 -8.96 3.19 -10.96
C PHE A 47 -9.48 4.53 -10.41
N VAL A 48 -8.56 5.41 -10.09
CA VAL A 48 -8.81 6.82 -9.76
C VAL A 48 -8.92 7.63 -11.07
N SER A 49 -9.56 8.79 -11.04
CA SER A 49 -9.72 9.58 -12.26
C SER A 49 -8.37 9.99 -12.87
N ALA A 50 -8.25 9.91 -14.18
CA ALA A 50 -7.07 10.34 -14.93
C ALA A 50 -6.70 11.82 -14.69
N LYS A 51 -7.68 12.66 -14.32
CA LYS A 51 -7.44 14.06 -13.94
C LYS A 51 -6.68 14.16 -12.62
N ALA A 52 -6.94 13.26 -11.67
CA ALA A 52 -6.27 13.26 -10.36
C ALA A 52 -4.89 12.57 -10.44
N ILE A 53 -4.81 11.43 -11.12
CA ILE A 53 -3.56 10.67 -11.28
C ILE A 53 -3.37 10.31 -12.76
N PRO A 54 -2.85 11.24 -13.58
CA PRO A 54 -2.68 10.99 -15.02
C PRO A 54 -1.80 9.78 -15.33
N GLN A 55 -0.81 9.50 -14.47
CA GLN A 55 0.12 8.39 -14.62
C GLN A 55 -0.57 7.02 -14.65
N MET A 56 -1.74 6.90 -14.00
CA MET A 56 -2.47 5.62 -13.86
C MET A 56 -3.69 5.52 -14.79
N GLN A 57 -3.85 6.41 -15.77
CA GLN A 57 -5.01 6.44 -16.68
C GLN A 57 -5.12 5.17 -17.55
N ASP A 58 -4.03 4.47 -17.76
CA ASP A 58 -3.88 3.27 -18.58
C ASP A 58 -3.87 1.95 -17.78
N THR A 59 -4.30 1.98 -16.51
CA THR A 59 -4.26 0.80 -15.62
C THR A 59 -4.94 -0.43 -16.23
N ALA A 60 -6.08 -0.27 -16.91
CA ALA A 60 -6.77 -1.39 -17.57
C ALA A 60 -5.97 -1.95 -18.77
N ASP A 61 -5.29 -1.10 -19.52
CA ASP A 61 -4.45 -1.51 -20.64
C ASP A 61 -3.17 -2.21 -20.15
N VAL A 62 -2.59 -1.73 -19.04
CA VAL A 62 -1.49 -2.42 -18.35
C VAL A 62 -1.92 -3.81 -17.92
N LEU A 63 -3.09 -3.94 -17.26
CA LEU A 63 -3.61 -5.22 -16.79
C LEU A 63 -3.73 -6.26 -17.91
N GLN A 64 -4.21 -5.86 -19.11
CA GLN A 64 -4.33 -6.74 -20.27
C GLN A 64 -2.99 -7.29 -20.77
N LYS A 65 -1.86 -6.66 -20.40
CA LYS A 65 -0.51 -7.04 -20.81
C LYS A 65 0.25 -7.81 -19.73
N LEU A 66 -0.39 -8.08 -18.58
CA LEU A 66 0.23 -8.86 -17.51
C LEU A 66 0.14 -10.36 -17.78
N ASP A 67 1.26 -11.05 -17.62
CA ASP A 67 1.32 -12.51 -17.65
C ASP A 67 1.18 -13.08 -16.23
N LEU A 68 -0.03 -13.52 -15.92
CA LEU A 68 -0.37 -14.10 -14.62
C LEU A 68 -0.25 -15.64 -14.60
N SER A 69 0.07 -16.28 -15.72
CA SER A 69 0.01 -17.74 -15.89
C SER A 69 0.89 -18.51 -14.89
N ASN A 70 2.02 -17.95 -14.51
CA ASN A 70 2.99 -18.56 -13.60
C ASN A 70 3.18 -17.81 -12.28
N SER A 71 2.34 -16.79 -12.02
CA SER A 71 2.46 -15.99 -10.81
C SER A 71 1.44 -16.40 -9.75
N LYS A 72 1.89 -16.41 -8.49
CA LYS A 72 1.03 -16.59 -7.31
C LYS A 72 0.68 -15.25 -6.65
N SER A 73 1.28 -14.16 -7.12
CA SER A 73 1.03 -12.82 -6.59
C SER A 73 -0.42 -12.41 -6.80
N LYS A 74 -1.00 -11.77 -5.80
CA LYS A 74 -2.32 -11.17 -5.90
C LYS A 74 -2.20 -9.76 -6.46
N LEU A 75 -3.12 -9.36 -7.31
CA LEU A 75 -3.16 -7.98 -7.80
C LEU A 75 -4.03 -7.12 -6.87
N LEU A 76 -3.49 -5.96 -6.53
CA LEU A 76 -4.19 -4.89 -5.82
C LEU A 76 -4.28 -3.67 -6.73
N ALA A 77 -5.47 -3.06 -6.79
CA ALA A 77 -5.69 -1.79 -7.45
C ALA A 77 -6.29 -0.77 -6.48
N ILE A 78 -5.75 0.46 -6.49
CA ILE A 78 -6.28 1.55 -5.66
C ILE A 78 -7.56 2.11 -6.28
N VAL A 79 -8.55 2.37 -5.41
CA VAL A 79 -9.80 3.03 -5.75
C VAL A 79 -10.07 4.15 -4.75
N ALA A 80 -10.62 5.28 -5.20
CA ALA A 80 -10.90 6.42 -4.33
C ALA A 80 -12.42 6.70 -4.16
N ASN A 81 -13.26 5.96 -4.85
CA ASN A 81 -14.71 6.11 -4.80
C ASN A 81 -15.41 4.85 -5.34
N TYR A 82 -16.73 4.80 -5.18
CA TYR A 82 -17.54 3.65 -5.61
C TYR A 82 -17.46 3.37 -7.11
N ARG A 83 -17.45 4.41 -7.97
CA ARG A 83 -17.35 4.24 -9.42
C ARG A 83 -16.03 3.58 -9.84
N GLY A 84 -14.92 4.00 -9.21
CA GLY A 84 -13.61 3.36 -9.44
C GLY A 84 -13.60 1.91 -8.96
N ALA A 85 -14.24 1.64 -7.83
CA ALA A 85 -14.38 0.28 -7.30
C ALA A 85 -15.22 -0.61 -8.24
N GLU A 86 -16.33 -0.10 -8.78
CA GLU A 86 -17.13 -0.83 -9.78
C GLU A 86 -16.29 -1.18 -11.02
N ALA A 87 -15.52 -0.21 -11.54
CA ALA A 87 -14.67 -0.44 -12.70
C ALA A 87 -13.60 -1.50 -12.41
N ALA A 88 -12.88 -1.38 -11.29
CA ALA A 88 -11.87 -2.35 -10.89
C ALA A 88 -12.46 -3.76 -10.65
N ALA A 89 -13.64 -3.85 -10.07
CA ALA A 89 -14.30 -5.12 -9.75
C ALA A 89 -14.76 -5.92 -10.98
N GLN A 90 -14.80 -5.31 -12.18
CA GLN A 90 -15.10 -6.03 -13.42
C GLN A 90 -13.94 -6.94 -13.88
N HIS A 91 -12.73 -6.71 -13.37
CA HIS A 91 -11.54 -7.45 -13.76
C HIS A 91 -11.34 -8.65 -12.81
N PRO A 92 -11.49 -9.89 -13.27
CA PRO A 92 -11.35 -11.08 -12.41
C PRO A 92 -9.94 -11.23 -11.83
N GLU A 93 -8.93 -10.72 -12.49
CA GLU A 93 -7.53 -10.79 -12.11
C GLU A 93 -7.22 -9.98 -10.84
N ILE A 94 -7.98 -8.91 -10.57
CA ILE A 94 -7.82 -8.06 -9.40
C ILE A 94 -8.40 -8.78 -8.17
N THR A 95 -7.56 -9.02 -7.18
CA THR A 95 -7.96 -9.65 -5.91
C THR A 95 -8.36 -8.61 -4.87
N TYR A 96 -7.55 -7.55 -4.73
CA TYR A 96 -7.75 -6.53 -3.72
C TYR A 96 -8.16 -5.19 -4.32
N LEU A 97 -9.19 -4.57 -3.74
CA LEU A 97 -9.46 -3.15 -3.93
C LEU A 97 -8.88 -2.40 -2.72
N GLY A 98 -7.88 -1.57 -2.98
CA GLY A 98 -7.23 -0.74 -1.96
C GLY A 98 -7.93 0.60 -1.83
N PHE A 99 -8.40 0.97 -0.65
CA PHE A 99 -9.05 2.26 -0.41
C PHE A 99 -8.29 3.07 0.64
N PRO A 100 -7.78 4.27 0.31
CA PRO A 100 -7.17 5.19 1.28
C PRO A 100 -8.28 5.88 2.08
N PHE A 101 -8.36 5.52 3.37
CA PHE A 101 -9.26 6.12 4.35
C PHE A 101 -8.45 6.93 5.34
N SER A 102 -8.63 8.25 5.38
CA SER A 102 -7.87 9.11 6.28
C SER A 102 -8.55 9.26 7.63
N ILE A 103 -7.73 9.29 8.69
CA ILE A 103 -8.17 9.69 10.04
C ILE A 103 -8.00 11.19 10.30
N SER A 104 -7.47 11.96 9.33
CA SER A 104 -7.41 13.43 9.33
C SER A 104 -8.51 13.99 8.45
N GLU A 105 -9.42 14.79 9.02
CA GLU A 105 -10.53 15.41 8.29
C GLU A 105 -10.03 16.33 7.17
N THR A 106 -9.02 17.14 7.48
CA THR A 106 -8.44 18.06 6.50
C THR A 106 -7.79 17.34 5.33
N PHE A 107 -7.06 16.25 5.59
CA PHE A 107 -6.48 15.44 4.52
C PHE A 107 -7.56 14.75 3.70
N GLN A 108 -8.56 14.16 4.34
CA GLN A 108 -9.67 13.49 3.67
C GLN A 108 -10.38 14.46 2.73
N GLN A 109 -10.68 15.68 3.20
CA GLN A 109 -11.30 16.70 2.40
C GLN A 109 -10.44 17.15 1.20
N ARG A 110 -9.13 17.30 1.40
CA ARG A 110 -8.22 17.71 0.32
C ARG A 110 -7.98 16.62 -0.72
N ASN A 111 -7.86 15.38 -0.26
CA ASN A 111 -7.51 14.23 -1.11
C ASN A 111 -8.70 13.65 -1.88
N ALA A 112 -9.89 13.63 -1.25
CA ALA A 112 -11.08 12.99 -1.80
C ALA A 112 -12.28 13.96 -1.99
N ASN A 113 -12.11 15.25 -1.68
CA ASN A 113 -13.18 16.26 -1.69
C ASN A 113 -14.42 15.81 -0.89
N SER A 114 -14.20 15.12 0.23
CA SER A 114 -15.24 14.65 1.14
C SER A 114 -14.69 14.49 2.56
N GLY A 115 -15.56 14.67 3.58
CA GLY A 115 -15.19 14.41 4.97
C GLY A 115 -15.11 12.92 5.29
N ILE A 116 -14.60 12.61 6.49
CA ILE A 116 -14.37 11.24 6.95
C ILE A 116 -15.67 10.42 7.01
N ASP A 117 -16.77 11.00 7.52
CA ASP A 117 -18.05 10.28 7.62
C ASP A 117 -18.55 9.85 6.23
N LYS A 118 -18.45 10.71 5.23
CA LYS A 118 -18.81 10.37 3.85
C LYS A 118 -17.87 9.35 3.24
N ALA A 119 -16.58 9.41 3.57
CA ALA A 119 -15.62 8.39 3.16
C ALA A 119 -15.97 7.03 3.77
N PHE A 120 -16.41 6.99 5.03
CA PHE A 120 -16.86 5.77 5.70
C PHE A 120 -18.10 5.18 5.03
N GLU A 121 -19.09 6.01 4.64
CA GLU A 121 -20.23 5.53 3.83
C GLU A 121 -19.78 4.96 2.47
N THR A 122 -18.77 5.56 1.86
CA THR A 122 -18.18 5.02 0.62
C THR A 122 -17.53 3.65 0.87
N VAL A 123 -16.81 3.49 1.99
CA VAL A 123 -16.23 2.20 2.39
C VAL A 123 -17.30 1.13 2.55
N LYS A 124 -18.43 1.43 3.21
CA LYS A 124 -19.58 0.48 3.35
C LYS A 124 -20.07 -0.02 1.99
N ASN A 125 -20.24 0.90 1.04
CA ASN A 125 -20.70 0.56 -0.30
C ASN A 125 -19.67 -0.29 -1.06
N ILE A 126 -18.37 0.04 -0.94
CA ILE A 126 -17.30 -0.74 -1.57
C ILE A 126 -17.16 -2.11 -0.91
N TYR A 127 -17.33 -2.22 0.41
CA TYR A 127 -17.31 -3.49 1.12
C TYR A 127 -18.41 -4.43 0.60
N ALA A 128 -19.64 -3.93 0.49
CA ALA A 128 -20.75 -4.69 -0.08
C ALA A 128 -20.51 -5.13 -1.55
N LEU A 129 -19.89 -4.24 -2.35
CA LEU A 129 -19.49 -4.57 -3.72
C LEU A 129 -18.42 -5.67 -3.75
N CYS A 130 -17.43 -5.61 -2.86
CA CYS A 130 -16.38 -6.62 -2.76
C CYS A 130 -16.95 -8.00 -2.46
N ASP A 131 -17.90 -8.09 -1.52
CA ASP A 131 -18.59 -9.34 -1.20
C ASP A 131 -19.33 -9.88 -2.43
N GLN A 132 -20.13 -9.06 -3.13
CA GLN A 132 -20.87 -9.44 -4.33
C GLN A 132 -19.97 -9.90 -5.50
N LYS A 133 -18.78 -9.32 -5.62
CA LYS A 133 -17.84 -9.55 -6.74
C LYS A 133 -16.70 -10.48 -6.40
N ASN A 134 -16.72 -11.10 -5.21
CA ASN A 134 -15.65 -11.97 -4.70
C ASN A 134 -14.27 -11.28 -4.74
N LYS A 135 -14.25 -10.01 -4.31
CA LYS A 135 -13.05 -9.20 -4.13
C LYS A 135 -12.76 -9.05 -2.63
N LYS A 136 -11.55 -8.61 -2.29
CA LYS A 136 -11.18 -8.27 -0.93
C LYS A 136 -10.95 -6.77 -0.82
N LEU A 137 -11.46 -6.17 0.24
CA LEU A 137 -11.22 -4.77 0.53
C LEU A 137 -10.00 -4.65 1.45
N ARG A 138 -8.99 -3.87 1.02
CA ARG A 138 -7.88 -3.44 1.85
C ARG A 138 -8.04 -1.96 2.16
N ILE A 139 -8.04 -1.60 3.43
CA ILE A 139 -8.08 -0.20 3.87
C ILE A 139 -6.68 0.27 4.23
N TYR A 140 -6.29 1.42 3.70
CA TYR A 140 -5.11 2.17 4.13
C TYR A 140 -5.54 3.28 5.07
N LEU A 141 -5.27 3.13 6.38
CA LEU A 141 -5.54 4.17 7.38
C LEU A 141 -4.48 5.28 7.23
N SER A 142 -4.79 6.23 6.33
CA SER A 142 -3.91 7.34 6.00
C SER A 142 -3.82 8.35 7.15
N MET A 143 -2.68 9.06 7.25
CA MET A 143 -2.32 9.91 8.39
C MET A 143 -2.27 9.14 9.72
N GLY A 144 -1.96 7.85 9.66
CA GLY A 144 -1.95 6.94 10.80
C GLY A 144 -0.95 7.28 11.89
N PHE A 145 0.02 8.15 11.61
CA PHE A 145 1.07 8.57 12.53
C PHE A 145 1.08 10.08 12.83
N GLY A 146 0.09 10.79 12.33
CA GLY A 146 -0.03 12.23 12.47
C GLY A 146 -0.31 12.94 11.15
N ASN A 147 -0.50 14.26 11.20
CA ASN A 147 -0.83 15.06 10.03
C ASN A 147 -0.16 16.44 10.13
N PRO A 148 0.05 17.14 8.98
CA PRO A 148 0.68 18.45 8.96
C PRO A 148 -0.32 19.62 9.07
N TYR A 149 -1.62 19.31 9.30
CA TYR A 149 -2.71 20.30 9.21
C TYR A 149 -3.16 20.82 10.58
N GLY A 150 -2.67 20.22 11.68
CA GLY A 150 -3.14 20.55 13.03
C GLY A 150 -4.44 19.86 13.43
N ASP A 151 -4.92 18.88 12.65
CA ASP A 151 -6.00 18.01 13.08
C ASP A 151 -5.54 17.20 14.30
N GLU A 152 -6.45 16.96 15.23
CA GLU A 152 -6.16 16.11 16.39
C GLU A 152 -5.74 14.72 15.92
N TRP A 153 -4.67 14.20 16.54
CA TRP A 153 -4.17 12.85 16.31
C TRP A 153 -3.81 12.17 17.62
N SER A 154 -4.24 10.94 17.76
CA SER A 154 -3.81 10.04 18.82
C SER A 154 -3.96 8.59 18.38
N VAL A 155 -3.32 7.68 19.11
CA VAL A 155 -3.52 6.23 18.89
C VAL A 155 -4.98 5.86 19.10
N ASP A 156 -5.67 6.49 20.07
CA ASP A 156 -7.08 6.22 20.34
C ASP A 156 -7.99 6.63 19.16
N ILE A 157 -7.69 7.72 18.47
CA ILE A 157 -8.40 8.12 17.24
C ILE A 157 -8.19 7.08 16.13
N LEU A 158 -6.95 6.59 15.97
CA LEU A 158 -6.65 5.52 15.02
C LEU A 158 -7.44 4.25 15.33
N LEU A 159 -7.42 3.82 16.60
CA LEU A 159 -8.11 2.61 17.04
C LEU A 159 -9.63 2.74 16.92
N LYS A 160 -10.20 3.92 17.22
CA LYS A 160 -11.64 4.18 17.02
C LYS A 160 -12.07 3.91 15.58
N TRP A 161 -11.29 4.35 14.60
CA TRP A 161 -11.62 4.11 13.18
C TRP A 161 -11.33 2.65 12.77
N ALA A 162 -10.29 2.04 13.32
CA ALA A 162 -10.03 0.61 13.14
C ALA A 162 -11.21 -0.22 13.67
N ASP A 163 -11.74 0.09 14.86
CA ASP A 163 -12.90 -0.59 15.45
C ASP A 163 -14.14 -0.50 14.54
N GLN A 164 -14.45 0.69 14.04
CA GLN A 164 -15.60 0.87 13.14
C GLN A 164 -15.46 0.08 11.83
N LEU A 165 -14.24 -0.01 11.29
CA LEU A 165 -13.96 -0.80 10.10
C LEU A 165 -14.05 -2.31 10.39
N VAL A 166 -13.60 -2.76 11.56
CA VAL A 166 -13.75 -4.14 12.01
C VAL A 166 -15.22 -4.50 12.22
N GLU A 167 -16.00 -3.62 12.85
CA GLU A 167 -17.46 -3.81 13.02
C GLU A 167 -18.19 -3.91 11.66
N LEU A 168 -17.70 -3.22 10.63
CA LEU A 168 -18.21 -3.35 9.28
C LEU A 168 -17.85 -4.70 8.62
N GLY A 169 -16.82 -5.40 9.14
CA GLY A 169 -16.33 -6.67 8.59
C GLY A 169 -15.03 -6.55 7.77
N VAL A 170 -14.34 -5.40 7.80
CA VAL A 170 -13.03 -5.25 7.13
C VAL A 170 -11.97 -6.05 7.89
N GLU A 171 -11.28 -6.94 7.18
CA GLU A 171 -10.29 -7.86 7.74
C GLU A 171 -8.84 -7.51 7.36
N ASP A 172 -8.61 -6.57 6.42
CA ASP A 172 -7.29 -6.25 5.88
C ASP A 172 -7.08 -4.73 5.93
N MET A 173 -6.23 -4.28 6.86
CA MET A 173 -5.96 -2.87 7.11
C MET A 173 -4.47 -2.60 7.20
N TYR A 174 -4.02 -1.52 6.58
CA TYR A 174 -2.64 -1.05 6.62
C TYR A 174 -2.58 0.33 7.26
N ILE A 175 -1.74 0.48 8.27
CA ILE A 175 -1.49 1.77 8.89
C ILE A 175 -0.48 2.51 8.03
N ALA A 176 -0.89 3.68 7.50
CA ALA A 176 -0.07 4.40 6.54
C ALA A 176 0.60 5.63 7.17
N ASP A 177 1.92 5.66 7.06
CA ASP A 177 2.77 6.81 7.37
C ASP A 177 2.81 7.76 6.17
N THR A 178 1.66 8.37 5.88
CA THR A 178 1.42 9.10 4.62
C THR A 178 2.45 10.17 4.30
N ILE A 179 3.06 10.80 5.31
CA ILE A 179 4.03 11.90 5.15
C ILE A 179 5.41 11.58 5.73
N GLY A 180 5.67 10.33 6.10
CA GLY A 180 6.98 9.85 6.52
C GLY A 180 7.42 10.27 7.92
N ILE A 181 6.49 10.65 8.81
CA ILE A 181 6.79 11.18 10.15
C ILE A 181 6.72 10.14 11.27
N ALA A 182 6.37 8.89 10.97
CA ALA A 182 6.31 7.83 11.96
C ALA A 182 7.66 7.66 12.66
N THR A 183 7.63 7.64 13.98
CA THR A 183 8.80 7.30 14.79
C THR A 183 8.78 5.83 15.19
N PRO A 184 9.94 5.18 15.45
CA PRO A 184 9.99 3.81 15.95
C PRO A 184 9.12 3.57 17.18
N GLY A 185 9.05 4.55 18.10
CA GLY A 185 8.23 4.49 19.30
C GLY A 185 6.73 4.43 18.98
N GLN A 186 6.25 5.28 18.08
CA GLN A 186 4.85 5.27 17.62
C GLN A 186 4.49 3.96 16.93
N ILE A 187 5.36 3.47 16.04
CA ILE A 187 5.17 2.19 15.32
C ILE A 187 5.00 1.06 16.34
N THR A 188 5.91 0.97 17.32
CA THR A 188 5.86 -0.05 18.37
C THR A 188 4.59 0.07 19.23
N GLN A 189 4.21 1.30 19.61
CA GLN A 189 3.00 1.56 20.39
C GLN A 189 1.75 1.09 19.64
N ILE A 190 1.58 1.48 18.38
CA ILE A 190 0.42 1.10 17.55
C ILE A 190 0.38 -0.42 17.39
N MET A 191 1.51 -1.04 17.02
CA MET A 191 1.55 -2.50 16.83
C MET A 191 1.17 -3.25 18.11
N ASN A 192 1.57 -2.77 19.29
CA ASN A 192 1.19 -3.39 20.54
C ASN A 192 -0.32 -3.32 20.81
N GLN A 193 -0.98 -2.22 20.47
CA GLN A 193 -2.44 -2.09 20.58
C GLN A 193 -3.17 -3.01 19.59
N LEU A 194 -2.67 -3.10 18.37
CA LEU A 194 -3.29 -3.92 17.32
C LEU A 194 -3.21 -5.45 17.57
N LYS A 195 -2.33 -5.91 18.47
CA LYS A 195 -2.27 -7.34 18.88
C LYS A 195 -3.57 -7.85 19.51
N GLY A 196 -4.42 -6.95 20.01
CA GLY A 196 -5.71 -7.32 20.62
C GLY A 196 -6.75 -7.82 19.60
N TYR A 197 -6.61 -7.46 18.33
CA TYR A 197 -7.57 -7.80 17.29
C TYR A 197 -7.36 -9.21 16.75
N LYS A 198 -8.38 -10.05 16.91
CA LYS A 198 -8.35 -11.43 16.40
C LYS A 198 -8.91 -11.48 14.98
N ASN A 199 -8.26 -12.25 14.13
CA ASN A 199 -8.66 -12.46 12.72
C ASN A 199 -8.59 -11.21 11.82
N ILE A 200 -7.98 -10.13 12.30
CA ILE A 200 -7.73 -8.94 11.51
C ILE A 200 -6.25 -8.92 11.08
N ARG A 201 -6.03 -8.59 9.84
CA ARG A 201 -4.71 -8.48 9.24
C ARG A 201 -4.27 -7.02 9.25
N PHE A 202 -3.36 -6.67 10.14
CA PHE A 202 -2.75 -5.35 10.16
C PHE A 202 -1.38 -5.37 9.51
N GLY A 203 -1.21 -4.53 8.50
CA GLY A 203 0.06 -4.27 7.84
C GLY A 203 0.56 -2.84 8.06
N MET A 204 1.76 -2.59 7.57
CA MET A 204 2.38 -1.27 7.60
C MET A 204 2.70 -0.81 6.18
N HIS A 205 2.25 0.40 5.85
CA HIS A 205 2.64 1.16 4.69
C HIS A 205 3.41 2.38 5.17
N LEU A 206 4.72 2.21 5.33
CA LEU A 206 5.60 3.24 5.91
C LEU A 206 6.35 3.98 4.82
N HIS A 207 6.46 5.29 4.99
CA HIS A 207 7.39 6.10 4.24
C HIS A 207 8.65 6.37 5.07
N SER A 208 9.79 6.50 4.39
CA SER A 208 11.08 6.68 5.03
C SER A 208 12.07 7.46 4.16
N THR A 209 13.09 8.01 4.80
CA THR A 209 14.32 8.38 4.12
C THR A 209 15.30 7.22 4.17
N PRO A 210 16.41 7.23 3.39
CA PRO A 210 17.44 6.21 3.51
C PRO A 210 17.95 6.01 4.95
N ASP A 211 18.02 7.08 5.74
CA ASP A 211 18.53 7.05 7.10
C ASP A 211 17.52 6.44 8.10
N THR A 212 16.22 6.61 7.86
CA THR A 212 15.16 6.16 8.79
C THR A 212 14.54 4.80 8.42
N CYS A 213 14.88 4.26 7.25
CA CYS A 213 14.26 3.05 6.70
C CYS A 213 14.42 1.85 7.62
N LEU A 214 15.65 1.55 8.06
CA LEU A 214 15.93 0.35 8.85
C LEU A 214 15.32 0.41 10.26
N GLU A 215 15.36 1.55 10.93
CA GLU A 215 14.76 1.70 12.26
C GLU A 215 13.23 1.52 12.25
N LYS A 216 12.56 1.98 11.18
CA LYS A 216 11.11 1.79 11.00
C LYS A 216 10.77 0.32 10.70
N ILE A 217 11.57 -0.36 9.88
CA ILE A 217 11.43 -1.80 9.63
C ILE A 217 11.57 -2.58 10.94
N GLU A 218 12.63 -2.31 11.70
CA GLU A 218 12.92 -2.97 12.97
C GLU A 218 11.78 -2.77 13.98
N ALA A 219 11.28 -1.54 14.13
CA ALA A 219 10.18 -1.23 15.03
C ALA A 219 8.89 -1.98 14.66
N ALA A 220 8.55 -2.02 13.36
CA ALA A 220 7.38 -2.74 12.87
C ALA A 220 7.53 -4.26 13.07
N TYR A 221 8.65 -4.84 12.67
CA TYR A 221 8.92 -6.27 12.80
C TYR A 221 8.92 -6.73 14.28
N SER A 222 9.63 -6.01 15.14
CA SER A 222 9.68 -6.28 16.59
C SER A 222 8.30 -6.11 17.25
N GLY A 223 7.48 -5.20 16.71
CA GLY A 223 6.07 -5.05 17.05
C GLY A 223 5.16 -6.20 16.59
N SER A 224 5.72 -7.22 15.94
CA SER A 224 5.03 -8.37 15.35
C SER A 224 4.28 -8.08 14.04
N CYS A 225 4.60 -6.98 13.33
CA CYS A 225 4.14 -6.78 11.97
C CYS A 225 4.70 -7.90 11.07
N ARG A 226 3.84 -8.43 10.19
CA ARG A 226 4.18 -9.47 9.22
C ARG A 226 3.72 -9.13 7.82
N LEU A 227 3.09 -7.98 7.64
CA LEU A 227 2.54 -7.48 6.38
C LEU A 227 3.16 -6.12 6.08
N PHE A 228 3.93 -6.03 5.02
CA PHE A 228 4.68 -4.83 4.67
C PHE A 228 4.39 -4.41 3.23
N ASP A 229 4.13 -3.14 3.04
CA ASP A 229 4.18 -2.50 1.73
C ASP A 229 5.56 -1.90 1.52
N THR A 230 6.13 -2.11 0.34
CA THR A 230 7.46 -1.64 -0.04
C THR A 230 7.49 -1.26 -1.51
N ALA A 231 8.52 -0.55 -1.92
CA ALA A 231 8.82 -0.34 -3.34
C ALA A 231 10.32 -0.52 -3.57
N LEU A 232 10.71 -1.15 -4.68
CA LEU A 232 12.12 -1.29 -5.05
C LEU A 232 12.81 0.06 -5.01
N LYS A 233 14.00 0.10 -4.40
CA LYS A 233 14.85 1.28 -4.18
C LYS A 233 14.18 2.40 -3.38
N GLY A 234 13.04 2.12 -2.73
CA GLY A 234 12.29 3.11 -1.97
C GLY A 234 11.63 4.20 -2.82
N TYR A 235 11.47 3.97 -4.13
CA TYR A 235 10.84 4.94 -5.02
C TYR A 235 9.40 5.28 -4.59
N GLY A 236 8.95 6.50 -4.97
CA GLY A 236 7.62 7.00 -4.66
C GLY A 236 7.60 7.79 -3.36
N GLY A 237 6.44 7.84 -2.74
CA GLY A 237 6.16 8.63 -1.56
C GLY A 237 5.08 9.67 -1.81
N CYS A 238 4.60 10.30 -0.73
CA CYS A 238 3.55 11.30 -0.82
C CYS A 238 4.15 12.66 -1.24
N PRO A 239 3.59 13.31 -2.28
CA PRO A 239 4.00 14.68 -2.67
C PRO A 239 3.83 15.72 -1.54
N MET A 240 3.13 15.36 -0.47
CA MET A 240 2.91 16.22 0.70
C MET A 240 3.96 16.03 1.80
N ALA A 241 4.90 15.09 1.65
CA ALA A 241 6.05 14.97 2.53
C ALA A 241 6.93 16.20 2.42
N LYS A 242 7.51 16.63 3.55
CA LYS A 242 8.38 17.83 3.59
C LYS A 242 9.80 17.58 3.07
N ASP A 243 10.26 16.34 3.14
CA ASP A 243 11.58 15.91 2.70
C ASP A 243 11.46 15.24 1.33
N GLU A 244 12.14 15.78 0.34
CA GLU A 244 12.17 15.25 -1.04
C GLU A 244 12.77 13.83 -1.11
N LEU A 245 13.53 13.41 -0.08
CA LEU A 245 14.08 12.06 0.02
C LEU A 245 13.10 11.05 0.64
N THR A 246 11.93 11.51 1.10
CA THR A 246 10.92 10.62 1.70
C THR A 246 10.24 9.79 0.63
N GLY A 247 10.51 8.49 0.64
CA GLY A 247 9.92 7.50 -0.27
C GLY A 247 9.28 6.35 0.47
N ASN A 248 8.96 5.29 -0.23
CA ASN A 248 8.52 4.02 0.36
C ASN A 248 9.66 3.35 1.15
N ILE A 249 9.34 2.37 1.99
CA ILE A 249 10.35 1.43 2.48
C ILE A 249 10.98 0.74 1.28
N ALA A 250 12.30 0.76 1.18
CA ALA A 250 13.01 0.05 0.12
C ALA A 250 12.87 -1.47 0.30
N THR A 251 12.38 -2.15 -0.73
CA THR A 251 12.11 -3.60 -0.71
C THR A 251 13.36 -4.39 -0.36
N GLU A 252 14.49 -4.04 -0.95
CA GLU A 252 15.78 -4.69 -0.69
C GLU A 252 16.23 -4.51 0.76
N ASN A 253 15.95 -3.37 1.40
CA ASN A 253 16.28 -3.14 2.80
C ASN A 253 15.42 -4.03 3.72
N LEU A 254 14.11 -4.14 3.44
CA LEU A 254 13.24 -5.07 4.17
C LEU A 254 13.73 -6.51 4.01
N ILE A 255 14.00 -6.96 2.79
CA ILE A 255 14.47 -8.32 2.52
C ILE A 255 15.79 -8.59 3.27
N GLY A 256 16.75 -7.66 3.19
CA GLY A 256 18.04 -7.80 3.90
C GLY A 256 17.86 -7.90 5.41
N TYR A 257 17.00 -7.06 6.00
CA TYR A 257 16.68 -7.13 7.42
C TYR A 257 16.04 -8.48 7.81
N LEU A 258 15.05 -8.94 7.04
CA LEU A 258 14.36 -10.21 7.30
C LEU A 258 15.29 -11.42 7.20
N GLN A 259 16.24 -11.39 6.25
CA GLN A 259 17.27 -12.44 6.16
C GLN A 259 18.16 -12.47 7.40
N LEU A 260 18.56 -11.32 7.95
CA LEU A 260 19.29 -11.24 9.21
C LEU A 260 18.49 -11.77 10.41
N GLN A 261 17.16 -11.69 10.35
CA GLN A 261 16.26 -12.30 11.36
C GLN A 261 15.98 -13.79 11.10
N ASN A 262 16.65 -14.42 10.10
CA ASN A 262 16.43 -15.81 9.68
C ASN A 262 14.99 -16.10 9.20
N GLU A 263 14.27 -15.11 8.70
CA GLU A 263 12.97 -15.32 8.06
C GLU A 263 13.15 -15.99 6.68
N SER A 264 12.29 -16.96 6.39
CA SER A 264 12.30 -17.64 5.10
C SER A 264 11.38 -16.91 4.12
N LEU A 265 11.96 -16.34 3.07
CA LEU A 265 11.23 -15.67 2.00
C LEU A 265 11.26 -16.52 0.73
N THR A 266 10.10 -16.75 0.13
CA THR A 266 9.98 -17.53 -1.11
C THR A 266 10.01 -16.57 -2.32
N LEU A 267 11.17 -15.92 -2.54
CA LEU A 267 11.37 -14.97 -3.63
C LEU A 267 12.38 -15.50 -4.64
N ASN A 268 12.17 -15.17 -5.92
CA ASN A 268 13.15 -15.38 -6.98
C ASN A 268 14.13 -14.19 -7.00
N TYR A 269 15.29 -14.38 -6.39
CA TYR A 269 16.31 -13.33 -6.25
C TYR A 269 16.97 -12.91 -7.57
N ASP A 270 17.01 -13.80 -8.57
CA ASP A 270 17.51 -13.44 -9.90
C ASP A 270 16.53 -12.47 -10.58
N LYS A 271 15.23 -12.76 -10.49
CA LYS A 271 14.20 -11.86 -11.00
C LYS A 271 14.09 -10.55 -10.20
N LEU A 272 14.34 -10.61 -8.90
CA LEU A 272 14.44 -9.39 -8.08
C LEU A 272 15.56 -8.47 -8.60
N ARG A 273 16.72 -9.03 -8.92
CA ARG A 273 17.86 -8.27 -9.46
C ARG A 273 17.53 -7.70 -10.83
N GLU A 274 16.94 -8.50 -11.72
CA GLU A 274 16.48 -8.02 -13.03
C GLU A 274 15.47 -6.86 -12.89
N ALA A 275 14.52 -6.96 -11.94
CA ALA A 275 13.53 -5.90 -11.69
C ALA A 275 14.19 -4.62 -11.14
N MET A 276 15.17 -4.75 -10.24
CA MET A 276 15.95 -3.62 -9.72
C MET A 276 16.74 -2.91 -10.82
N ASP A 277 17.34 -3.66 -11.74
CA ASP A 277 18.06 -3.08 -12.89
C ASP A 277 17.08 -2.42 -13.87
N PHE A 278 15.94 -3.07 -14.11
CA PHE A 278 14.91 -2.53 -15.00
C PHE A 278 14.27 -1.24 -14.43
N SER A 279 14.17 -1.11 -13.10
CA SER A 279 13.56 0.06 -12.46
C SER A 279 14.21 1.39 -12.88
N VAL A 280 15.51 1.37 -13.21
CA VAL A 280 16.22 2.55 -13.72
C VAL A 280 15.61 3.10 -15.02
N ARG A 281 14.98 2.25 -15.83
CA ARG A 281 14.30 2.68 -17.07
C ARG A 281 12.96 3.37 -16.80
N ILE A 282 12.41 3.19 -15.61
CA ILE A 282 11.15 3.78 -15.15
C ILE A 282 11.41 5.08 -14.41
N PHE A 283 12.39 5.06 -13.52
CA PHE A 283 12.60 6.13 -12.52
C PHE A 283 13.82 7.02 -12.80
N GLY A 284 14.68 6.64 -13.77
CA GLY A 284 15.84 7.42 -14.23
C GLY A 284 17.13 6.95 -13.67
#